data_16299a1bc9dc1dbc62b0dfcff6a09008
#
_entry.id   16299a1bc9dc1dbc62b0dfcff6a09008
#
_cell.length_a   1.000
_cell.length_b   1.000
_cell.length_c   1.000
_cell.angle_alpha   90.00
_cell.angle_beta   90.00
_cell.angle_gamma   90.00
#
_symmetry.space_group_name_H-M   'P 1'
#
loop_
_entity.id
_entity.type
_entity.pdbx_description
1 polymer ?
#
loop_
_entity_poly.entity_id
_entity_poly.type
_entity_poly.pdbx_seq_one_letter_code
_entity_poly.pdbx_strand_id
1 'polypeptide(L)'
;MAQPALARYQPQEYRPGEQWQSEEDLQRLAGEIGTTIFHPVGTCRMGDDAQAAVDAALRVHGLQGLRVIDASIMPTITSGNTNSPTIMIAEKGAQLLREARRQT
;
A
#
# COMPACT_ATOMS: atom_id res chain seq x y z
N MET A 1 -7.03 9.55 -24.05
CA MET A 1 -7.63 10.87 -24.30
C MET A 1 -8.51 10.93 -25.57
N ALA A 2 -8.40 9.98 -26.47
CA ALA A 2 -9.16 9.93 -27.72
C ALA A 2 -10.67 9.55 -27.59
N GLN A 3 -11.29 9.87 -26.45
CA GLN A 3 -12.72 9.58 -26.24
C GLN A 3 -13.61 10.69 -26.80
N PRO A 4 -14.70 10.35 -27.51
CA PRO A 4 -15.58 11.34 -28.16
C PRO A 4 -16.12 12.41 -27.19
N ALA A 5 -16.40 12.05 -25.94
CA ALA A 5 -16.86 12.98 -24.92
C ALA A 5 -15.86 14.10 -24.59
N LEU A 6 -14.57 13.86 -24.81
CA LEU A 6 -13.48 14.82 -24.53
C LEU A 6 -13.08 15.61 -25.80
N ALA A 7 -13.49 15.20 -27.00
CA ALA A 7 -13.05 15.80 -28.25
C ALA A 7 -13.29 17.33 -28.32
N ARG A 8 -14.39 17.82 -27.74
CA ARG A 8 -14.74 19.26 -27.70
C ARG A 8 -13.71 20.12 -26.93
N TYR A 9 -12.91 19.50 -26.05
CA TYR A 9 -11.92 20.22 -25.26
C TYR A 9 -10.53 20.18 -25.89
N GLN A 10 -10.35 19.45 -27.02
CA GLN A 10 -9.07 19.28 -27.73
C GLN A 10 -7.91 18.96 -26.76
N PRO A 11 -8.05 17.95 -25.89
CA PRO A 11 -7.04 17.66 -24.88
C PRO A 11 -5.73 17.25 -25.55
N GLN A 12 -4.64 17.85 -25.10
CA GLN A 12 -3.28 17.45 -25.48
C GLN A 12 -2.63 16.67 -24.34
N GLU A 13 -1.89 15.65 -24.66
CA GLU A 13 -1.13 14.91 -23.66
C GLU A 13 0.06 15.76 -23.20
N TYR A 14 0.06 16.08 -21.90
CA TYR A 14 1.13 16.87 -21.31
C TYR A 14 2.34 16.02 -20.94
N ARG A 15 2.09 14.82 -20.39
CA ARG A 15 3.13 13.91 -19.92
C ARG A 15 2.66 12.46 -20.03
N PRO A 16 3.44 11.53 -20.57
CA PRO A 16 4.81 11.67 -21.08
C PRO A 16 4.93 12.49 -22.36
N GLY A 17 3.87 12.67 -23.16
CA GLY A 17 3.84 13.39 -24.41
C GLY A 17 3.54 12.47 -25.60
N GLU A 18 2.80 12.98 -26.60
CA GLU A 18 2.28 12.22 -27.74
C GLU A 18 3.37 11.60 -28.63
N GLN A 19 4.60 12.12 -28.56
CA GLN A 19 5.75 11.62 -29.34
C GLN A 19 6.28 10.26 -28.85
N TRP A 20 5.92 9.83 -27.63
CA TRP A 20 6.40 8.60 -27.02
C TRP A 20 5.32 7.53 -27.09
N GLN A 21 5.35 6.71 -28.16
CA GLN A 21 4.30 5.71 -28.41
C GLN A 21 4.84 4.27 -28.54
N SER A 22 6.18 4.10 -28.68
CA SER A 22 6.75 2.76 -28.76
C SER A 22 6.74 2.07 -27.39
N GLU A 23 6.64 0.75 -27.37
CA GLU A 23 6.71 -0.05 -26.14
C GLU A 23 8.02 0.21 -25.37
N GLU A 24 9.14 0.33 -26.10
CA GLU A 24 10.46 0.61 -25.54
C GLU A 24 10.51 1.98 -24.85
N ASP A 25 9.96 3.02 -25.52
CA ASP A 25 9.87 4.36 -24.92
C ASP A 25 9.00 4.36 -23.67
N LEU A 26 7.85 3.70 -23.71
CA LEU A 26 6.94 3.64 -22.56
C LEU A 26 7.57 2.91 -21.37
N GLN A 27 8.30 1.83 -21.59
CA GLN A 27 9.05 1.13 -20.54
C GLN A 27 10.13 2.02 -19.92
N ARG A 28 10.92 2.71 -20.74
CA ARG A 28 11.92 3.66 -20.26
C ARG A 28 11.30 4.79 -19.46
N LEU A 29 10.25 5.41 -20.00
CA LEU A 29 9.57 6.54 -19.37
C LEU A 29 8.87 6.14 -18.07
N ALA A 30 8.34 4.91 -17.97
CA ALA A 30 7.79 4.40 -16.71
C ALA A 30 8.83 4.40 -15.59
N GLY A 31 10.09 4.06 -15.91
CA GLY A 31 11.19 4.14 -14.95
C GLY A 31 11.64 5.57 -14.63
N GLU A 32 11.59 6.48 -15.61
CA GLU A 32 12.07 7.87 -15.45
C GLU A 32 11.05 8.79 -14.75
N ILE A 33 9.75 8.61 -15.03
CA ILE A 33 8.69 9.50 -14.56
C ILE A 33 7.75 8.86 -13.54
N GLY A 34 7.83 7.53 -13.39
CA GLY A 34 7.04 6.80 -12.39
C GLY A 34 7.46 7.19 -10.97
N THR A 35 6.48 7.32 -10.09
CA THR A 35 6.73 7.64 -8.68
C THR A 35 5.72 6.93 -7.78
N THR A 36 6.02 6.87 -6.49
CA THR A 36 5.07 6.37 -5.49
C THR A 36 3.88 7.33 -5.35
N ILE A 37 2.70 6.78 -5.04
CA ILE A 37 1.52 7.55 -4.59
C ILE A 37 1.39 7.58 -3.06
N PHE A 38 2.49 7.25 -2.36
CA PHE A 38 2.62 7.34 -0.89
C PHE A 38 1.68 6.41 -0.10
N HIS A 39 1.40 5.24 -0.64
CA HIS A 39 0.62 4.18 0.04
C HIS A 39 1.41 2.87 0.19
N PRO A 40 2.62 2.89 0.82
CA PRO A 40 3.41 1.68 1.00
C PRO A 40 2.76 0.75 2.03
N VAL A 41 2.80 -0.56 1.76
CA VAL A 41 2.31 -1.61 2.65
C VAL A 41 3.21 -2.85 2.58
N GLY A 42 3.06 -3.81 3.50
CA GLY A 42 3.58 -5.16 3.37
C GLY A 42 5.02 -5.39 3.86
N THR A 43 5.75 -4.36 4.30
CA THR A 43 7.14 -4.52 4.76
C THR A 43 7.27 -5.30 6.08
N CYS A 44 6.20 -5.35 6.89
CA CYS A 44 6.06 -6.20 8.07
C CYS A 44 4.79 -7.06 7.96
N ARG A 45 4.55 -7.67 6.77
CA ARG A 45 3.28 -8.30 6.47
C ARG A 45 2.85 -9.33 7.51
N MET A 46 1.55 -9.38 7.77
CA MET A 46 0.90 -10.35 8.62
C MET A 46 0.75 -11.70 7.90
N GLY A 47 0.91 -12.79 8.61
CA GLY A 47 0.71 -14.14 8.10
C GLY A 47 1.23 -15.22 9.05
N ASP A 48 1.00 -16.48 8.65
CA ASP A 48 1.42 -17.67 9.40
C ASP A 48 2.57 -18.44 8.71
N ASP A 49 3.08 -17.91 7.59
CA ASP A 49 4.21 -18.51 6.85
C ASP A 49 5.57 -17.97 7.33
N ALA A 50 6.64 -18.65 6.94
CA ALA A 50 8.01 -18.35 7.39
C ALA A 50 8.53 -16.95 6.99
N GLN A 51 7.87 -16.25 6.08
CA GLN A 51 8.24 -14.90 5.65
C GLN A 51 7.35 -13.81 6.26
N ALA A 52 6.33 -14.18 7.03
CA ALA A 52 5.51 -13.24 7.74
C ALA A 52 6.30 -12.61 8.91
N ALA A 53 6.19 -11.29 9.07
CA ALA A 53 6.84 -10.58 10.16
C ALA A 53 6.01 -10.61 11.44
N VAL A 54 4.68 -10.58 11.33
CA VAL A 54 3.76 -10.59 12.47
C VAL A 54 2.64 -11.61 12.29
N ASP A 55 2.09 -12.08 13.41
CA ASP A 55 0.91 -12.97 13.47
C ASP A 55 -0.41 -12.18 13.36
N ALA A 56 -1.55 -12.90 13.38
CA ALA A 56 -2.88 -12.31 13.34
C ALA A 56 -3.22 -11.43 14.58
N ALA A 57 -2.45 -11.55 15.67
CA ALA A 57 -2.55 -10.67 16.83
C ALA A 57 -1.52 -9.52 16.77
N LEU A 58 -0.91 -9.28 15.60
CA LEU A 58 0.07 -8.23 15.31
C LEU A 58 1.38 -8.37 16.10
N ARG A 59 1.67 -9.53 16.67
CA ARG A 59 2.89 -9.82 17.42
C ARG A 59 4.00 -10.22 16.46
N VAL A 60 5.19 -9.68 16.70
CA VAL A 60 6.38 -10.04 15.90
C VAL A 60 6.76 -11.51 16.16
N HIS A 61 6.90 -12.29 15.10
CA HIS A 61 7.33 -13.68 15.21
C HIS A 61 8.72 -13.78 15.86
N GLY A 62 8.89 -14.71 16.79
CA GLY A 62 10.15 -14.96 17.49
C GLY A 62 10.52 -13.96 18.58
N LEU A 63 9.73 -12.89 18.80
CA LEU A 63 9.96 -11.91 19.85
C LEU A 63 8.75 -11.81 20.80
N GLN A 64 9.03 -11.55 22.07
CA GLN A 64 7.98 -11.34 23.07
C GLN A 64 7.80 -9.84 23.35
N GLY A 65 6.55 -9.43 23.61
CA GLY A 65 6.23 -8.07 24.03
C GLY A 65 6.30 -7.01 22.90
N LEU A 66 6.53 -7.39 21.65
CA LEU A 66 6.63 -6.48 20.51
C LEU A 66 5.50 -6.72 19.50
N ARG A 67 4.91 -5.65 19.01
CA ARG A 67 3.91 -5.64 17.94
C ARG A 67 4.24 -4.59 16.90
N VAL A 68 3.79 -4.81 15.65
CA VAL A 68 3.74 -3.79 14.60
C VAL A 68 2.29 -3.47 14.32
N ILE A 69 1.92 -2.18 14.37
CA ILE A 69 0.52 -1.71 14.30
C ILE A 69 0.45 -0.51 13.35
N ASP A 70 0.70 -0.74 12.08
CA ASP A 70 0.65 0.25 11.00
C ASP A 70 0.36 -0.40 9.64
N ALA A 71 0.39 0.36 8.56
CA ALA A 71 0.11 -0.12 7.21
C ALA A 71 1.05 -1.23 6.73
N SER A 72 2.25 -1.36 7.31
CA SER A 72 3.24 -2.36 6.88
C SER A 72 2.79 -3.80 7.12
N ILE A 73 1.81 -4.02 8.03
CA ILE A 73 1.28 -5.36 8.30
C ILE A 73 0.34 -5.88 7.21
N MET A 74 -0.17 -5.03 6.32
CA MET A 74 -1.10 -5.45 5.27
C MET A 74 -0.41 -6.44 4.31
N PRO A 75 -0.92 -7.68 4.12
CA PRO A 75 -0.32 -8.64 3.20
C PRO A 75 -0.39 -8.20 1.74
N THR A 76 -1.45 -7.46 1.38
CA THR A 76 -1.69 -6.89 0.06
C THR A 76 -2.24 -5.49 0.21
N ILE A 77 -1.97 -4.63 -0.79
CA ILE A 77 -2.54 -3.28 -0.81
C ILE A 77 -4.06 -3.35 -1.01
N THR A 78 -4.78 -2.47 -0.35
CA THR A 78 -6.23 -2.30 -0.54
C THR A 78 -6.54 -1.62 -1.87
N SER A 79 -7.77 -1.78 -2.38
CA SER A 79 -8.21 -1.21 -3.66
C SER A 79 -8.39 0.32 -3.65
N GLY A 80 -8.22 0.96 -2.50
CA GLY A 80 -8.31 2.41 -2.32
C GLY A 80 -7.18 2.94 -1.45
N ASN A 81 -7.29 4.20 -1.03
CA ASN A 81 -6.31 4.85 -0.17
C ASN A 81 -6.14 4.10 1.15
N THR A 82 -4.90 4.01 1.63
CA THR A 82 -4.54 3.20 2.81
C THR A 82 -4.86 3.86 4.15
N ASN A 83 -5.32 5.11 4.19
CA ASN A 83 -5.58 5.82 5.44
C ASN A 83 -6.64 5.13 6.32
N SER A 84 -7.82 4.84 5.76
CA SER A 84 -8.90 4.19 6.52
C SER A 84 -8.54 2.80 7.05
N PRO A 85 -7.96 1.88 6.25
CA PRO A 85 -7.49 0.61 6.78
C PRO A 85 -6.36 0.76 7.80
N THR A 86 -5.49 1.76 7.69
CA THR A 86 -4.45 2.03 8.69
C THR A 86 -5.06 2.46 10.03
N ILE A 87 -6.08 3.31 10.03
CA ILE A 87 -6.82 3.69 11.24
C ILE A 87 -7.48 2.45 11.86
N MET A 88 -8.12 1.59 11.06
CA MET A 88 -8.72 0.34 11.54
C MET A 88 -7.68 -0.58 12.18
N ILE A 89 -6.50 -0.72 11.59
CA ILE A 89 -5.38 -1.50 12.16
C ILE A 89 -4.96 -0.90 13.52
N ALA A 90 -4.85 0.41 13.62
CA ALA A 90 -4.48 1.10 14.86
C ALA A 90 -5.53 0.87 15.98
N GLU A 91 -6.82 1.00 15.68
CA GLU A 91 -7.92 0.73 16.63
C GLU A 91 -7.92 -0.73 17.10
N LYS A 92 -7.79 -1.68 16.15
CA LYS A 92 -7.69 -3.11 16.48
C LYS A 92 -6.45 -3.41 17.31
N GLY A 93 -5.31 -2.85 16.98
CA GLY A 93 -4.06 -2.99 17.73
C GLY A 93 -4.18 -2.45 19.16
N ALA A 94 -4.80 -1.28 19.33
CA ALA A 94 -5.07 -0.72 20.65
C ALA A 94 -6.01 -1.61 21.50
N GLN A 95 -7.01 -2.23 20.87
CA GLN A 95 -7.87 -3.21 21.54
C GLN A 95 -7.06 -4.42 22.03
N LEU A 96 -6.25 -5.03 21.15
CA LEU A 96 -5.42 -6.18 21.46
C LEU A 96 -4.42 -5.91 22.60
N LEU A 97 -3.84 -4.70 22.63
CA LEU A 97 -2.96 -4.28 23.73
C LEU A 97 -3.71 -4.17 25.06
N ARG A 98 -4.92 -3.60 25.09
CA ARG A 98 -5.75 -3.50 26.29
C ARG A 98 -6.16 -4.88 26.82
N GLU A 99 -6.51 -5.80 25.92
CA GLU A 99 -6.87 -7.19 26.26
C GLU A 99 -5.68 -7.93 26.88
N ALA A 100 -4.50 -7.82 26.28
CA ALA A 100 -3.29 -8.47 26.78
C ALA A 100 -2.90 -7.98 28.19
N ARG A 101 -3.04 -6.67 28.48
CA ARG A 101 -2.80 -6.10 29.82
C ARG A 101 -3.75 -6.58 30.92
N ARG A 102 -4.94 -7.02 30.56
CA ARG A 102 -5.94 -7.53 31.52
C ARG A 102 -5.69 -9.01 31.90
N GLN A 103 -4.87 -9.70 31.12
CA GLN A 103 -4.54 -11.11 31.32
C GLN A 103 -3.23 -11.32 32.09
N THR A 104 -2.50 -10.24 32.32
CA THR A 104 -1.26 -10.20 33.15
C THR A 104 -1.57 -9.68 34.54
#